data_a6b8bf9d7615a6978879e91924ea2305
#
_entry.id   a6b8bf9d7615a6978879e91924ea2305
#
_cell.length_a   1.000
_cell.length_b   1.000
_cell.length_c   1.000
_cell.angle_alpha   90.00
_cell.angle_beta   90.00
_cell.angle_gamma   90.00
#
_symmetry.space_group_name_H-M   'P 1'
#
loop_
_entity.id
_entity.type
_entity.pdbx_description
1 polymer ?
#
loop_
_entity_poly.entity_id
_entity_poly.type
_entity_poly.pdbx_seq_one_letter_code
_entity_poly.pdbx_strand_id
1 'polypeptide(L)'
;MMLIRKGTGEDPRLIEKDKVPYLEFEALKKQSWLTHAFSTRLGGVSSGCFASMNLGFGRGEEDKIVAENYKRLGDAVGFDWKKVVLSHQTHTTNVRLVTEKDAGKGTVRERDYTDVDGLITNEPGLPLV
;
A
#
# COMPACT_ATOMS: atom_id res chain seq x y z
N MET A 1 15.14 11.75 5.09
CA MET A 1 14.23 11.48 6.24
C MET A 1 15.01 10.80 7.36
N MET A 2 14.84 11.24 8.59
CA MET A 2 15.49 10.64 9.75
C MET A 2 14.43 9.87 10.56
N LEU A 3 14.70 8.59 10.85
CA LEU A 3 13.87 7.77 11.72
C LEU A 3 14.37 7.91 13.16
N ILE A 4 13.45 8.20 14.08
CA ILE A 4 13.75 8.27 15.52
C ILE A 4 13.25 6.99 16.16
N ARG A 5 14.17 6.17 16.65
CA ARG A 5 13.86 4.93 17.36
C ARG A 5 13.44 5.20 18.79
N LYS A 6 12.35 4.58 19.22
CA LYS A 6 11.94 4.49 20.62
C LYS A 6 11.60 3.03 20.93
N GLY A 7 12.42 2.36 21.73
CA GLY A 7 12.19 0.98 22.12
C GLY A 7 13.34 0.04 21.78
N THR A 8 13.15 -1.25 22.01
CA THR A 8 14.17 -2.31 21.90
C THR A 8 13.96 -3.24 20.68
N GLY A 9 12.94 -3.00 19.85
CA GLY A 9 12.69 -3.78 18.64
C GLY A 9 13.70 -3.50 17.53
N GLU A 10 13.69 -4.34 16.49
CA GLU A 10 14.44 -4.09 15.27
C GLU A 10 13.86 -2.87 14.53
N ASP A 11 14.71 -1.99 14.04
CA ASP A 11 14.25 -0.84 13.25
C ASP A 11 13.77 -1.27 11.87
N PRO A 12 12.71 -0.65 11.36
CA PRO A 12 12.40 -0.77 9.94
C PRO A 12 13.51 -0.16 9.10
N ARG A 13 13.82 -0.78 7.97
CA ARG A 13 14.78 -0.26 7.01
C ARG A 13 14.12 0.74 6.09
N LEU A 14 14.71 1.91 5.94
CA LEU A 14 14.33 2.85 4.90
C LEU A 14 14.98 2.42 3.58
N ILE A 15 14.16 2.15 2.59
CA ILE A 15 14.55 1.86 1.21
C ILE A 15 14.14 3.06 0.35
N GLU A 16 14.99 3.45 -0.57
CA GLU A 16 14.62 4.42 -1.61
C GLU A 16 14.92 3.83 -2.98
N LYS A 17 13.90 3.74 -3.81
CA LYS A 17 14.01 3.31 -5.19
C LYS A 17 13.17 4.22 -6.08
N ASP A 18 13.75 4.67 -7.20
CA ASP A 18 13.10 5.57 -8.14
C ASP A 18 12.51 6.84 -7.49
N LYS A 19 13.21 7.37 -6.46
CA LYS A 19 12.79 8.50 -5.63
C LYS A 19 11.53 8.25 -4.79
N VAL A 20 11.16 7.00 -4.59
CA VAL A 20 10.06 6.58 -3.71
C VAL A 20 10.64 5.95 -2.46
N PRO A 21 10.63 6.63 -1.30
CA PRO A 21 11.03 6.05 -0.04
C PRO A 21 9.90 5.25 0.60
N TYR A 22 10.23 4.05 1.06
CA TYR A 22 9.32 3.17 1.82
C TYR A 22 10.08 2.40 2.88
N LEU A 23 9.37 1.81 3.82
CA LEU A 23 9.95 1.02 4.90
C LEU A 23 9.77 -0.46 4.65
N GLU A 24 10.80 -1.25 4.95
CA GLU A 24 10.75 -2.70 5.06
C GLU A 24 11.01 -3.13 6.50
N PHE A 25 10.38 -4.21 6.94
CA PHE A 25 10.56 -4.79 8.26
C PHE A 25 11.37 -6.08 8.15
N GLU A 26 12.47 -6.19 8.88
CA GLU A 26 13.39 -7.33 8.81
C GLU A 26 12.70 -8.68 9.06
N ALA A 27 11.75 -8.72 10.00
CA ALA A 27 11.01 -9.94 10.29
C ALA A 27 10.20 -10.47 9.08
N LEU A 28 9.63 -9.55 8.29
CA LEU A 28 8.87 -9.89 7.08
C LEU A 28 9.80 -10.16 5.90
N LYS A 29 10.93 -9.45 5.82
CA LYS A 29 11.92 -9.62 4.75
C LYS A 29 12.57 -11.01 4.75
N LYS A 30 12.65 -11.66 5.90
CA LYS A 30 13.14 -13.05 6.01
C LYS A 30 12.26 -14.06 5.29
N GLN A 31 11.02 -13.70 4.94
CA GLN A 31 10.09 -14.55 4.21
C GLN A 31 10.30 -14.39 2.70
N SER A 32 10.95 -15.36 2.07
CA SER A 32 11.33 -15.29 0.64
C SER A 32 10.12 -15.22 -0.33
N TRP A 33 8.95 -15.63 0.14
CA TRP A 33 7.70 -15.63 -0.61
C TRP A 33 6.89 -14.34 -0.46
N LEU A 34 7.32 -13.40 0.40
CA LEU A 34 6.58 -12.19 0.74
C LEU A 34 7.33 -10.94 0.26
N THR A 35 6.66 -10.12 -0.53
CA THR A 35 7.03 -8.72 -0.78
C THR A 35 6.17 -7.83 0.09
N HIS A 36 6.77 -6.92 0.82
CA HIS A 36 6.06 -5.99 1.68
C HIS A 36 6.70 -4.60 1.64
N ALA A 37 5.90 -3.60 1.89
CA ALA A 37 6.36 -2.22 2.06
C ALA A 37 5.39 -1.44 2.95
N PHE A 38 5.91 -0.47 3.66
CA PHE A 38 5.13 0.57 4.31
C PHE A 38 5.47 1.90 3.65
N SER A 39 4.52 2.49 2.93
CA SER A 39 4.74 3.74 2.20
C SER A 39 5.04 4.90 3.14
N THR A 40 5.77 5.89 2.64
CA THR A 40 5.91 7.19 3.31
C THR A 40 5.06 8.22 2.58
N ARG A 41 5.00 9.43 3.11
CA ARG A 41 4.31 10.52 2.40
C ARG A 41 5.09 11.11 1.23
N LEU A 42 6.29 10.63 0.94
CA LEU A 42 7.20 11.19 -0.07
C LEU A 42 7.22 10.34 -1.35
N GLY A 43 7.66 10.95 -2.45
CA GLY A 43 7.90 10.26 -3.72
C GLY A 43 6.73 10.24 -4.69
N GLY A 44 5.58 10.79 -4.31
CA GLY A 44 4.41 10.91 -5.18
C GLY A 44 4.34 12.22 -5.95
N VAL A 45 3.21 12.41 -6.62
CA VAL A 45 2.92 13.60 -7.47
C VAL A 45 1.82 14.49 -6.90
N SER A 46 1.26 14.13 -5.76
CA SER A 46 0.25 14.94 -5.09
C SER A 46 0.82 16.26 -4.58
N SER A 47 -0.02 17.29 -4.50
CA SER A 47 0.34 18.64 -4.07
C SER A 47 -0.54 19.11 -2.90
N GLY A 48 -0.22 20.28 -2.36
CA GLY A 48 -0.96 20.88 -1.27
C GLY A 48 -1.00 20.01 -0.02
N CYS A 49 -2.17 19.84 0.57
CA CYS A 49 -2.35 19.02 1.77
C CYS A 49 -2.12 17.53 1.53
N PHE A 50 -2.16 17.06 0.28
CA PHE A 50 -1.91 15.67 -0.11
C PHE A 50 -0.44 15.36 -0.42
N ALA A 51 0.44 16.36 -0.35
CA ALA A 51 1.84 16.19 -0.77
C ALA A 51 2.58 15.17 0.09
N SER A 52 3.17 14.18 -0.60
CA SER A 52 3.18 13.98 -2.05
C SER A 52 2.67 12.60 -2.47
N MET A 53 2.66 11.59 -1.59
CA MET A 53 2.29 10.20 -1.87
C MET A 53 0.90 9.90 -1.28
N ASN A 54 -0.13 10.62 -1.73
CA ASN A 54 -1.50 10.29 -1.36
C ASN A 54 -1.93 9.00 -2.06
N LEU A 55 -2.35 8.01 -1.29
CA LEU A 55 -2.84 6.72 -1.76
C LEU A 55 -4.34 6.52 -1.48
N GLY A 56 -5.02 7.57 -1.03
CA GLY A 56 -6.44 7.55 -0.67
C GLY A 56 -7.33 8.06 -1.81
N PHE A 57 -8.04 7.17 -2.49
CA PHE A 57 -9.09 7.56 -3.44
C PHE A 57 -10.28 8.20 -2.73
N GLY A 58 -10.99 9.10 -3.42
CA GLY A 58 -12.20 9.73 -2.91
C GLY A 58 -11.98 10.71 -1.74
N ARG A 59 -10.78 11.24 -1.56
CA ARG A 59 -10.42 12.19 -0.50
C ARG A 59 -10.35 13.64 -0.95
N GLY A 60 -10.79 13.94 -2.19
CA GLY A 60 -10.79 15.29 -2.75
C GLY A 60 -9.65 15.57 -3.72
N GLU A 61 -8.80 14.62 -4.01
CA GLU A 61 -7.81 14.67 -5.09
C GLU A 61 -8.31 13.89 -6.30
N GLU A 62 -7.88 14.27 -7.49
CA GLU A 62 -8.26 13.55 -8.72
C GLU A 62 -7.72 12.11 -8.71
N ASP A 63 -8.56 11.15 -9.04
CA ASP A 63 -8.22 9.72 -9.03
C ASP A 63 -6.99 9.39 -9.88
N LYS A 64 -6.78 10.12 -11.00
CA LYS A 64 -5.59 9.92 -11.85
C LYS A 64 -4.27 10.25 -11.13
N ILE A 65 -4.27 11.20 -10.20
CA ILE A 65 -3.09 11.56 -9.39
C ILE A 65 -2.82 10.45 -8.37
N VAL A 66 -3.85 9.98 -7.70
CA VAL A 66 -3.74 8.86 -6.77
C VAL A 66 -3.28 7.59 -7.49
N ALA A 67 -3.82 7.31 -8.68
CA ALA A 67 -3.40 6.19 -9.52
C ALA A 67 -1.92 6.28 -9.93
N GLU A 68 -1.41 7.46 -10.27
CA GLU A 68 0.01 7.67 -10.55
C GLU A 68 0.88 7.39 -9.31
N ASN A 69 0.42 7.76 -8.12
CA ASN A 69 1.11 7.44 -6.87
C ASN A 69 1.18 5.92 -6.64
N TYR A 70 0.07 5.20 -6.86
CA TYR A 70 0.07 3.73 -6.78
C TYR A 70 1.02 3.11 -7.79
N LYS A 71 1.05 3.64 -9.02
CA LYS A 71 1.98 3.18 -10.06
C LYS A 71 3.43 3.35 -9.61
N ARG A 72 3.80 4.52 -9.10
CA ARG A 72 5.16 4.79 -8.61
C ARG A 72 5.55 3.87 -7.47
N LEU A 73 4.66 3.68 -6.51
CA LEU A 73 4.90 2.77 -5.40
C LEU A 73 5.05 1.32 -5.89
N GLY A 74 4.17 0.88 -6.80
CA GLY A 74 4.23 -0.44 -7.40
C GLY A 74 5.52 -0.71 -8.17
N ASP A 75 5.97 0.27 -8.98
CA ASP A 75 7.23 0.19 -9.72
C ASP A 75 8.43 0.11 -8.76
N ALA A 76 8.42 0.86 -7.67
CA ALA A 76 9.50 0.87 -6.68
C ALA A 76 9.56 -0.42 -5.87
N VAL A 77 8.43 -0.92 -5.40
CA VAL A 77 8.32 -2.10 -4.53
C VAL A 77 8.32 -3.40 -5.32
N GLY A 78 7.77 -3.40 -6.52
CA GLY A 78 7.72 -4.59 -7.40
C GLY A 78 6.37 -5.29 -7.41
N PHE A 79 5.26 -4.55 -7.43
CA PHE A 79 3.92 -5.12 -7.59
C PHE A 79 3.12 -4.40 -8.69
N ASP A 80 2.16 -5.13 -9.28
CA ASP A 80 1.22 -4.54 -10.23
C ASP A 80 0.12 -3.78 -9.49
N TRP A 81 0.20 -2.45 -9.53
CA TRP A 81 -0.76 -1.59 -8.84
C TRP A 81 -2.21 -1.76 -9.34
N LYS A 82 -2.41 -2.18 -10.60
CA LYS A 82 -3.75 -2.42 -11.16
C LYS A 82 -4.45 -3.64 -10.55
N LYS A 83 -3.67 -4.52 -9.93
CA LYS A 83 -4.20 -5.70 -9.22
C LYS A 83 -4.45 -5.45 -7.74
N VAL A 84 -4.00 -4.32 -7.19
CA VAL A 84 -4.15 -4.00 -5.77
C VAL A 84 -5.61 -4.14 -5.33
N VAL A 85 -5.82 -4.87 -4.25
CA VAL A 85 -7.10 -4.95 -3.55
C VAL A 85 -7.02 -4.06 -2.32
N LEU A 86 -7.91 -3.07 -2.24
CA LEU A 86 -7.97 -2.16 -1.09
C LEU A 86 -8.95 -2.65 -0.04
N SER A 87 -8.54 -2.59 1.21
CA SER A 87 -9.45 -2.69 2.34
C SER A 87 -10.42 -1.48 2.40
N HIS A 88 -11.42 -1.55 3.23
CA HIS A 88 -12.28 -0.42 3.59
C HIS A 88 -12.32 -0.33 5.10
N GLN A 89 -11.25 0.20 5.68
CA GLN A 89 -11.08 0.27 7.11
C GLN A 89 -12.09 1.24 7.74
N THR A 90 -12.82 0.75 8.71
CA THR A 90 -13.76 1.51 9.55
C THR A 90 -13.58 1.19 11.04
N HIS A 91 -12.42 0.59 11.38
CA HIS A 91 -12.04 0.18 12.75
C HIS A 91 -12.95 -0.91 13.32
N THR A 92 -13.25 -1.90 12.48
CA THR A 92 -13.93 -3.14 12.86
C THR A 92 -12.92 -4.28 13.07
N THR A 93 -13.41 -5.49 13.29
CA THR A 93 -12.60 -6.73 13.35
C THR A 93 -12.81 -7.60 12.11
N ASN A 94 -13.43 -7.08 11.07
CA ASN A 94 -13.78 -7.83 9.88
C ASN A 94 -12.54 -8.07 9.00
N VAL A 95 -12.29 -9.34 8.67
CA VAL A 95 -11.25 -9.77 7.74
C VAL A 95 -11.90 -10.48 6.56
N ARG A 96 -11.51 -10.10 5.35
CA ARG A 96 -12.04 -10.69 4.12
C ARG A 96 -10.99 -11.55 3.42
N LEU A 97 -11.36 -12.77 3.07
CA LEU A 97 -10.61 -13.57 2.11
C LEU A 97 -10.85 -13.02 0.71
N VAL A 98 -9.78 -12.68 0.00
CA VAL A 98 -9.81 -12.17 -1.37
C VAL A 98 -9.04 -13.09 -2.31
N THR A 99 -9.45 -13.09 -3.56
CA THR A 99 -8.90 -13.94 -4.62
C THR A 99 -8.57 -13.09 -5.85
N GLU A 100 -8.02 -13.69 -6.90
CA GLU A 100 -7.75 -13.01 -8.18
C GLU A 100 -9.01 -12.35 -8.76
N LYS A 101 -10.20 -12.83 -8.42
CA LYS A 101 -11.47 -12.18 -8.81
C LYS A 101 -11.67 -10.81 -8.16
N ASP A 102 -10.97 -10.53 -7.08
CA ASP A 102 -11.01 -9.23 -6.39
C ASP A 102 -9.94 -8.25 -6.88
N ALA A 103 -9.02 -8.69 -7.75
CA ALA A 103 -7.94 -7.87 -8.26
C ALA A 103 -8.45 -6.52 -8.80
N GLY A 104 -7.82 -5.43 -8.34
CA GLY A 104 -8.16 -4.07 -8.74
C GLY A 104 -9.33 -3.42 -7.99
N LYS A 105 -9.98 -4.13 -7.06
CA LYS A 105 -11.07 -3.54 -6.26
C LYS A 105 -10.56 -2.43 -5.35
N GLY A 106 -11.11 -1.25 -5.55
CA GLY A 106 -10.74 -0.02 -4.83
C GLY A 106 -9.68 0.83 -5.54
N THR A 107 -9.01 0.31 -6.57
CA THR A 107 -8.05 1.05 -7.40
C THR A 107 -8.56 1.31 -8.80
N VAL A 108 -8.66 0.29 -9.64
CA VAL A 108 -9.11 0.41 -11.05
C VAL A 108 -10.57 0.06 -11.25
N ARG A 109 -11.22 -0.48 -10.25
CA ARG A 109 -12.67 -0.76 -10.23
C ARG A 109 -13.24 -0.61 -8.82
N GLU A 110 -14.54 -0.43 -8.74
CA GLU A 110 -15.23 -0.26 -7.46
C GLU A 110 -15.15 -1.50 -6.57
N ARG A 111 -15.14 -1.27 -5.27
CA ARG A 111 -15.32 -2.32 -4.27
C ARG A 111 -16.82 -2.67 -4.17
N ASP A 112 -17.08 -3.94 -3.92
CA ASP A 112 -18.43 -4.47 -3.65
C ASP A 112 -18.60 -4.86 -2.17
N TYR A 113 -17.73 -4.31 -1.29
CA TYR A 113 -17.75 -4.53 0.16
C TYR A 113 -17.40 -3.25 0.91
N THR A 114 -17.88 -3.18 2.15
CA THR A 114 -17.59 -2.12 3.14
C THR A 114 -17.18 -2.76 4.47
N ASP A 115 -16.67 -1.95 5.39
CA ASP A 115 -16.34 -2.36 6.76
C ASP A 115 -15.44 -3.59 6.85
N VAL A 116 -14.41 -3.60 6.01
CA VAL A 116 -13.38 -4.65 5.97
C VAL A 116 -12.04 -4.02 6.34
N ASP A 117 -11.54 -4.34 7.51
CA ASP A 117 -10.32 -3.76 8.09
C ASP A 117 -9.06 -4.57 7.75
N GLY A 118 -9.22 -5.84 7.44
CA GLY A 118 -8.12 -6.72 7.04
C GLY A 118 -8.44 -7.53 5.80
N LEU A 119 -7.41 -7.78 5.01
CA LEU A 119 -7.49 -8.65 3.83
C LEU A 119 -6.54 -9.83 4.01
N ILE A 120 -6.96 -11.00 3.55
CA ILE A 120 -6.14 -12.21 3.52
C ILE A 120 -6.28 -12.90 2.16
N THR A 121 -5.20 -13.46 1.66
CA THR A 121 -5.19 -14.27 0.44
C THR A 121 -4.16 -15.39 0.54
N ASN A 122 -4.36 -16.45 -0.22
CA ASN A 122 -3.35 -17.48 -0.49
C ASN A 122 -2.93 -17.47 -1.97
N GLU A 123 -3.34 -16.46 -2.74
CA GLU A 123 -3.02 -16.37 -4.17
C GLU A 123 -1.74 -15.54 -4.38
N PRO A 124 -0.69 -16.12 -5.00
CA PRO A 124 0.52 -15.40 -5.30
C PRO A 124 0.28 -14.23 -6.27
N GLY A 125 1.01 -13.13 -6.07
CA GLY A 125 0.95 -11.99 -6.99
C GLY A 125 -0.29 -11.11 -6.85
N LEU A 126 -1.12 -11.31 -5.84
CA LEU A 126 -2.25 -10.45 -5.52
C LEU A 126 -1.85 -9.45 -4.41
N PRO A 127 -1.60 -8.18 -4.74
CA PRO A 127 -1.19 -7.19 -3.74
C PRO A 127 -2.39 -6.72 -2.92
N LEU A 128 -2.21 -6.64 -1.60
CA LEU A 128 -3.22 -6.20 -0.62
C LEU A 128 -2.80 -4.89 0.04
N VAL A 129 -3.75 -3.94 0.22
CA VAL A 129 -3.52 -2.65 0.89
C VAL A 129 -4.70 -2.28 1.79
#